data_699eb915052b84cdfa326a5f6cdfae3b
#
_entry.id   699eb915052b84cdfa326a5f6cdfae3b
#
_cell.length_a   1.000
_cell.length_b   1.000
_cell.length_c   1.000
_cell.angle_alpha   90.00
_cell.angle_beta   90.00
_cell.angle_gamma   90.00
#
_symmetry.space_group_name_H-M   'P 1'
#
loop_
_entity.id
_entity.type
_entity.pdbx_description
1 polymer ?
#
loop_
_entity_poly.entity_id
_entity_poly.type
_entity_poly.pdbx_seq_one_letter_code
_entity_poly.pdbx_strand_id
1 'polypeptide(L)'
;LRRQRQMCIRDRNYTVQQPDGSIDIEKAKEINEQFEISKQFWGHLVKSGQIENPREFIHPLPHISFVRGKNNVKFLKDRYEAMKNFPMFDNIEYTEDFEEMKKWIPLMMEGRENNGGVMAASKIDEGTDVNYGALTRKMAKNLHDSSNVEVQYNHEVVDFERLSNGKWLVKIKNRNTGDVFEHQTDYLFIGAGGGAIPLLQKTGIPESKHLGGFPISGQFIACTNPQVIEQHDAKVYGKEPPGTPPMTVPHLDTRYIDGERTLLFGPFANIGPKFLKFGSNLDLFRSVKPYNISTLLAAAIKNVPLIKYSIDQVIMTKEGCMNHLRTFYPEARDEDWQLYTAGKRVQVIKDTEENGKGFIQFGTEVVNSEDHSVIALLGESPGASTSVSVALEVLERNFPEYTSDWKPKIKEMIPSYGESLINDEQLMRKIRKQTSEDLELGYYDKAKK
;
A
#
# COMPACT_ATOMS: atom_id res chain seq x y z
N LEU A 1 -12.16 -8.59 -8.06
CA LEU A 1 -11.73 -8.50 -6.66
C LEU A 1 -10.98 -9.73 -6.13
N ARG A 2 -10.86 -10.82 -6.91
CA ARG A 2 -10.08 -11.98 -6.48
C ARG A 2 -8.58 -11.72 -6.60
N ARG A 3 -7.90 -11.53 -5.44
CA ARG A 3 -6.45 -11.61 -5.24
C ARG A 3 -5.58 -10.48 -5.83
N GLN A 4 -5.97 -9.23 -5.80
CA GLN A 4 -4.98 -8.17 -5.62
C GLN A 4 -4.57 -8.17 -4.14
N ARG A 5 -3.69 -9.10 -3.78
CA ARG A 5 -3.10 -9.14 -2.44
C ARG A 5 -2.08 -8.04 -2.39
N GLN A 6 -2.40 -7.04 -1.62
CA GLN A 6 -1.64 -5.82 -1.54
C GLN A 6 -0.36 -6.01 -0.78
N MET A 7 0.67 -5.48 -1.37
CA MET A 7 1.95 -5.23 -0.77
C MET A 7 1.95 -3.91 -0.02
N CYS A 8 2.72 -3.91 1.06
CA CYS A 8 3.23 -2.76 1.78
C CYS A 8 2.24 -2.03 2.67
N ILE A 9 2.32 -2.42 3.92
CA ILE A 9 1.99 -1.55 5.02
C ILE A 9 3.31 -0.96 5.50
N ARG A 10 3.55 0.32 5.19
CA ARG A 10 4.72 1.09 5.65
C ARG A 10 4.32 2.05 6.77
N ASP A 11 3.35 1.64 7.54
CA ASP A 11 2.53 2.54 8.35
C ASP A 11 3.19 2.99 9.64
N ARG A 12 4.28 2.37 10.13
CA ARG A 12 4.80 2.76 11.45
C ARG A 12 6.31 2.94 11.57
N ASN A 13 7.11 2.37 10.70
CA ASN A 13 8.56 2.35 10.94
C ASN A 13 9.41 2.75 9.71
N TYR A 14 8.80 3.33 8.69
CA TYR A 14 9.51 3.62 7.46
C TYR A 14 9.65 5.12 7.22
N THR A 15 10.89 5.57 7.08
CA THR A 15 11.23 6.88 6.56
C THR A 15 12.18 6.72 5.39
N VAL A 16 12.05 7.57 4.39
CA VAL A 16 12.98 7.64 3.25
C VAL A 16 14.18 8.48 3.65
N GLN A 17 15.37 8.01 3.31
CA GLN A 17 16.56 8.86 3.34
C GLN A 17 16.53 9.75 2.10
N GLN A 18 16.54 11.07 2.33
CA GLN A 18 16.64 12.05 1.26
C GLN A 18 18.04 11.99 0.60
N PRO A 19 18.21 12.51 -0.62
CA PRO A 19 19.52 12.53 -1.30
C PRO A 19 20.63 13.23 -0.51
N ASP A 20 20.28 14.18 0.35
CA ASP A 20 21.20 14.90 1.26
C ASP A 20 21.54 14.12 2.53
N GLY A 21 20.96 12.93 2.70
CA GLY A 21 21.15 12.07 3.87
C GLY A 21 20.18 12.34 5.02
N SER A 22 19.34 13.36 4.95
CA SER A 22 18.30 13.65 5.94
C SER A 22 17.17 12.62 5.93
N ILE A 23 16.36 12.62 6.98
CA ILE A 23 15.25 11.67 7.17
C ILE A 23 13.94 12.45 7.08
N ASP A 24 13.05 12.02 6.19
CA ASP A 24 11.73 12.63 6.00
C ASP A 24 10.74 12.15 7.08
N ILE A 25 10.78 12.84 8.24
CA ILE A 25 9.92 12.51 9.38
C ILE A 25 8.50 13.01 9.16
N GLU A 26 8.31 14.15 8.52
CA GLU A 26 6.98 14.71 8.31
C GLU A 26 6.14 13.76 7.47
N LYS A 27 6.72 13.20 6.42
CA LYS A 27 6.04 12.17 5.60
C LYS A 27 5.70 10.90 6.39
N ALA A 28 6.58 10.49 7.31
CA ALA A 28 6.31 9.35 8.19
C ALA A 28 5.13 9.62 9.14
N LYS A 29 5.07 10.81 9.73
CA LYS A 29 3.94 11.23 10.59
C LYS A 29 2.62 11.25 9.81
N GLU A 30 2.63 11.88 8.63
CA GLU A 30 1.45 11.97 7.76
C GLU A 30 0.90 10.58 7.40
N ILE A 31 1.74 9.66 6.95
CA ILE A 31 1.32 8.29 6.61
C ILE A 31 0.81 7.55 7.85
N ASN A 32 1.44 7.76 9.03
CA ASN A 32 0.97 7.15 10.27
C ASN A 32 -0.40 7.68 10.67
N GLU A 33 -0.62 9.00 10.61
CA GLU A 33 -1.93 9.62 10.88
C GLU A 33 -3.02 9.08 9.96
N GLN A 34 -2.75 9.00 8.65
CA GLN A 34 -3.69 8.45 7.67
C GLN A 34 -4.05 6.98 7.95
N PHE A 35 -3.10 6.21 8.47
CA PHE A 35 -3.38 4.83 8.89
C PHE A 35 -4.22 4.78 10.17
N GLU A 36 -3.96 5.65 11.15
CA GLU A 36 -4.81 5.77 12.34
C GLU A 36 -6.26 6.16 11.96
N ILE A 37 -6.46 7.04 10.98
CA ILE A 37 -7.77 7.35 10.42
C ILE A 37 -8.45 6.10 9.84
N SER A 38 -7.70 5.30 9.09
CA SER A 38 -8.23 4.04 8.53
C SER A 38 -8.64 3.04 9.62
N LYS A 39 -7.85 2.91 10.69
CA LYS A 39 -8.20 2.03 11.83
C LYS A 39 -9.46 2.49 12.56
N GLN A 40 -9.67 3.81 12.70
CA GLN A 40 -10.90 4.34 13.31
C GLN A 40 -12.13 3.89 12.52
N PHE A 41 -12.10 4.06 11.20
CA PHE A 41 -13.19 3.63 10.34
C PHE A 41 -13.44 2.12 10.40
N TRP A 42 -12.40 1.31 10.34
CA TRP A 42 -12.54 -0.16 10.44
C TRP A 42 -13.03 -0.59 11.83
N GLY A 43 -12.53 0.05 12.90
CA GLY A 43 -13.00 -0.18 14.27
C GLY A 43 -14.48 0.19 14.43
N HIS A 44 -14.93 1.29 13.83
CA HIS A 44 -16.34 1.65 13.81
C HIS A 44 -17.20 0.57 13.11
N LEU A 45 -16.77 0.06 11.94
CA LEU A 45 -17.49 -0.99 11.23
C LEU A 45 -17.61 -2.27 12.05
N VAL A 46 -16.56 -2.65 12.80
CA VAL A 46 -16.58 -3.80 13.70
C VAL A 46 -17.51 -3.55 14.88
N LYS A 47 -17.35 -2.43 15.58
CA LYS A 47 -18.11 -2.06 16.76
C LYS A 47 -19.61 -1.93 16.49
N SER A 48 -19.98 -1.42 15.31
CA SER A 48 -21.38 -1.29 14.88
C SER A 48 -21.97 -2.61 14.34
N GLY A 49 -21.21 -3.71 14.29
CA GLY A 49 -21.66 -5.00 13.75
C GLY A 49 -21.82 -5.04 12.22
N GLN A 50 -21.33 -4.02 11.53
CA GLN A 50 -21.38 -3.99 10.05
C GLN A 50 -20.39 -4.98 9.42
N ILE A 51 -19.26 -5.22 10.09
CA ILE A 51 -18.33 -6.30 9.76
C ILE A 51 -17.95 -7.04 11.06
N GLU A 52 -17.85 -8.36 10.98
CA GLU A 52 -17.53 -9.21 12.11
C GLU A 52 -16.08 -9.73 12.04
N ASN A 53 -15.61 -10.31 13.14
CA ASN A 53 -14.34 -11.03 13.22
C ASN A 53 -13.13 -10.23 12.66
N PRO A 54 -12.64 -9.22 13.36
CA PRO A 54 -11.51 -8.40 12.88
C PRO A 54 -10.25 -9.25 12.62
N ARG A 55 -10.07 -10.36 13.32
CA ARG A 55 -8.96 -11.30 13.11
C ARG A 55 -8.91 -11.95 11.71
N GLU A 56 -9.99 -11.93 10.96
CA GLU A 56 -9.95 -12.39 9.57
C GLU A 56 -9.22 -11.40 8.64
N PHE A 57 -9.09 -10.13 9.03
CA PHE A 57 -8.48 -9.13 8.18
C PHE A 57 -7.34 -8.31 8.81
N ILE A 58 -7.24 -8.21 10.15
CA ILE A 58 -6.17 -7.46 10.81
C ILE A 58 -5.61 -8.24 12.00
N HIS A 59 -4.27 -8.31 12.09
CA HIS A 59 -3.54 -8.97 13.15
C HIS A 59 -2.49 -8.04 13.75
N PRO A 60 -2.26 -8.05 15.09
CA PRO A 60 -1.10 -7.38 15.66
C PRO A 60 0.16 -8.13 15.21
N LEU A 61 1.16 -7.37 14.82
CA LEU A 61 2.42 -7.92 14.35
C LEU A 61 3.54 -6.87 14.50
N PRO A 62 4.64 -7.16 15.20
CA PRO A 62 5.73 -6.21 15.32
C PRO A 62 6.32 -5.80 13.98
N HIS A 63 6.63 -4.51 13.84
CA HIS A 63 7.37 -3.98 12.70
C HIS A 63 8.82 -3.72 13.11
N ILE A 64 9.74 -4.36 12.41
CA ILE A 64 11.17 -4.31 12.70
C ILE A 64 11.90 -3.81 11.46
N SER A 65 12.90 -2.97 11.66
CA SER A 65 13.91 -2.69 10.63
C SER A 65 15.20 -3.35 11.04
N PHE A 66 15.81 -4.09 10.12
CA PHE A 66 17.07 -4.78 10.32
C PHE A 66 18.08 -4.37 9.24
N VAL A 67 19.26 -3.97 9.66
CA VAL A 67 20.32 -3.51 8.75
C VAL A 67 21.67 -4.11 9.10
N ARG A 68 22.54 -4.16 8.09
CA ARG A 68 23.92 -4.65 8.21
C ARG A 68 24.90 -3.65 7.59
N GLY A 69 26.08 -3.56 8.16
CA GLY A 69 27.16 -2.68 7.71
C GLY A 69 27.12 -1.29 8.36
N LYS A 70 28.29 -0.71 8.59
CA LYS A 70 28.50 0.52 9.38
C LYS A 70 27.61 1.69 8.92
N ASN A 71 27.52 1.94 7.62
CA ASN A 71 26.72 3.06 7.09
C ASN A 71 25.21 2.87 7.31
N ASN A 72 24.74 1.63 7.18
CA ASN A 72 23.32 1.32 7.38
C ASN A 72 22.95 1.33 8.86
N VAL A 73 23.83 0.88 9.75
CA VAL A 73 23.64 0.97 11.20
C VAL A 73 23.60 2.43 11.63
N LYS A 74 24.52 3.27 11.13
CA LYS A 74 24.47 4.71 11.38
C LYS A 74 23.14 5.31 10.93
N PHE A 75 22.68 5.01 9.71
CA PHE A 75 21.39 5.49 9.20
C PHE A 75 20.23 5.05 10.10
N LEU A 76 20.18 3.78 10.52
CA LEU A 76 19.10 3.28 11.37
C LEU A 76 19.09 3.96 12.75
N LYS A 77 20.28 4.22 13.30
CA LYS A 77 20.44 4.96 14.54
C LYS A 77 19.99 6.42 14.42
N ASP A 78 20.44 7.12 13.37
CA ASP A 78 20.04 8.50 13.10
C ASP A 78 18.51 8.59 12.95
N ARG A 79 17.88 7.61 12.27
CA ARG A 79 16.43 7.50 12.14
C ARG A 79 15.74 7.29 13.48
N TYR A 80 16.23 6.37 14.30
CA TYR A 80 15.72 6.14 15.64
C TYR A 80 15.77 7.41 16.49
N GLU A 81 16.91 8.09 16.53
CA GLU A 81 17.10 9.33 17.28
C GLU A 81 16.15 10.44 16.80
N ALA A 82 15.90 10.51 15.50
CA ALA A 82 14.99 11.48 14.92
C ALA A 82 13.52 11.20 15.24
N MET A 83 13.12 9.93 15.37
CA MET A 83 11.72 9.52 15.54
C MET A 83 11.30 9.40 17.01
N LYS A 84 12.16 8.90 17.90
CA LYS A 84 11.81 8.48 19.27
C LYS A 84 11.17 9.56 20.16
N ASN A 85 11.37 10.83 19.82
CA ASN A 85 10.86 11.97 20.59
C ASN A 85 9.44 12.39 20.15
N PHE A 86 8.90 11.81 19.09
CA PHE A 86 7.54 12.10 18.66
C PHE A 86 6.58 11.10 19.31
N PRO A 87 5.45 11.56 19.88
CA PRO A 87 4.48 10.70 20.55
C PRO A 87 3.97 9.52 19.71
N MET A 88 3.92 9.71 18.36
CA MET A 88 3.51 8.65 17.44
C MET A 88 4.49 7.48 17.36
N PHE A 89 5.75 7.68 17.75
CA PHE A 89 6.84 6.73 17.66
C PHE A 89 7.59 6.53 18.97
N ASP A 90 7.05 6.98 20.09
CA ASP A 90 7.73 6.98 21.40
C ASP A 90 7.96 5.57 21.98
N ASN A 91 7.31 4.57 21.41
CA ASN A 91 7.50 3.14 21.72
C ASN A 91 8.52 2.45 20.81
N ILE A 92 9.22 3.20 19.93
CA ILE A 92 10.28 2.61 19.10
C ILE A 92 11.46 2.18 19.99
N GLU A 93 11.92 0.96 19.75
CA GLU A 93 13.12 0.41 20.38
C GLU A 93 14.25 0.31 19.35
N TYR A 94 15.50 0.40 19.81
CA TYR A 94 16.70 0.25 18.98
C TYR A 94 17.75 -0.58 19.70
N THR A 95 18.40 -1.47 18.96
CA THR A 95 19.49 -2.28 19.50
C THR A 95 20.58 -2.55 18.47
N GLU A 96 21.83 -2.63 18.94
CA GLU A 96 22.98 -3.20 18.26
C GLU A 96 23.44 -4.50 18.95
N ASP A 97 22.74 -4.91 20.02
CA ASP A 97 23.04 -6.12 20.77
C ASP A 97 22.58 -7.37 20.04
N PHE A 98 23.48 -8.35 19.88
CA PHE A 98 23.22 -9.58 19.14
C PHE A 98 22.16 -10.46 19.80
N GLU A 99 22.23 -10.59 21.12
CA GLU A 99 21.30 -11.45 21.88
C GLU A 99 19.90 -10.83 21.92
N GLU A 100 19.80 -9.50 21.94
CA GLU A 100 18.52 -8.82 21.85
C GLU A 100 17.90 -8.98 20.45
N MET A 101 18.68 -8.82 19.37
CA MET A 101 18.20 -9.10 18.02
C MET A 101 17.75 -10.55 17.86
N LYS A 102 18.45 -11.50 18.49
CA LYS A 102 18.05 -12.92 18.48
C LYS A 102 16.70 -13.18 19.15
N LYS A 103 16.34 -12.40 20.18
CA LYS A 103 15.00 -12.47 20.78
C LYS A 103 13.93 -11.90 19.83
N TRP A 104 14.22 -10.81 19.14
CA TRP A 104 13.26 -10.14 18.26
C TRP A 104 13.01 -10.88 16.93
N ILE A 105 14.07 -11.43 16.34
CA ILE A 105 14.07 -12.04 15.00
C ILE A 105 14.90 -13.34 14.99
N PRO A 106 14.52 -14.35 15.79
CA PRO A 106 15.34 -15.55 16.00
C PRO A 106 15.71 -16.25 14.68
N LEU A 107 14.74 -16.43 13.77
CA LEU A 107 14.94 -17.06 12.47
C LEU A 107 16.03 -16.34 11.65
N MET A 108 16.04 -15.01 11.66
CA MET A 108 17.01 -14.23 10.89
C MET A 108 18.41 -14.20 11.52
N MET A 109 18.50 -14.51 12.81
CA MET A 109 19.77 -14.58 13.54
C MET A 109 20.38 -15.99 13.55
N GLU A 110 19.63 -17.00 13.13
CA GLU A 110 20.14 -18.37 12.96
C GLU A 110 21.28 -18.42 11.93
N GLY A 111 22.32 -19.18 12.23
CA GLY A 111 23.52 -19.27 11.39
C GLY A 111 24.40 -18.03 11.36
N ARG A 112 24.09 -16.98 12.14
CA ARG A 112 24.96 -15.82 12.30
C ARG A 112 25.84 -15.96 13.52
N GLU A 113 27.08 -15.50 13.39
CA GLU A 113 28.04 -15.45 14.50
C GLU A 113 28.09 -14.05 15.10
N ASN A 114 28.25 -13.97 16.41
CA ASN A 114 28.51 -12.74 17.13
C ASN A 114 30.02 -12.35 17.02
N ASN A 115 30.49 -12.17 15.79
CA ASN A 115 31.90 -11.92 15.49
C ASN A 115 32.19 -10.43 15.20
N GLY A 116 31.41 -9.53 15.76
CA GLY A 116 31.56 -8.09 15.55
C GLY A 116 31.11 -7.58 14.19
N GLY A 117 30.31 -8.36 13.47
CA GLY A 117 29.58 -7.88 12.29
C GLY A 117 28.64 -6.73 12.71
N VAL A 118 28.82 -5.56 12.09
CA VAL A 118 28.01 -4.39 12.43
C VAL A 118 26.59 -4.60 11.95
N MET A 119 25.66 -4.81 12.88
CA MET A 119 24.22 -5.00 12.67
C MET A 119 23.43 -4.16 13.66
N ALA A 120 22.23 -3.77 13.28
CA ALA A 120 21.29 -3.11 14.17
C ALA A 120 19.86 -3.44 13.78
N ALA A 121 18.97 -3.35 14.76
CA ALA A 121 17.53 -3.43 14.56
C ALA A 121 16.80 -2.31 15.30
N SER A 122 15.65 -1.88 14.76
CA SER A 122 14.68 -1.06 15.48
C SER A 122 13.32 -1.73 15.39
N LYS A 123 12.52 -1.64 16.46
CA LYS A 123 11.25 -2.36 16.61
C LYS A 123 10.16 -1.43 17.11
N ILE A 124 8.95 -1.63 16.61
CA ILE A 124 7.68 -1.12 17.16
C ILE A 124 6.73 -2.30 17.29
N ASP A 125 6.26 -2.58 18.52
CA ASP A 125 5.40 -3.72 18.81
C ASP A 125 3.96 -3.54 18.30
N GLU A 126 3.48 -2.30 18.20
CA GLU A 126 2.10 -1.96 17.76
C GLU A 126 1.91 -2.01 16.23
N GLY A 127 2.75 -2.73 15.50
CA GLY A 127 2.56 -2.98 14.09
C GLY A 127 1.34 -3.88 13.80
N THR A 128 0.94 -3.95 12.55
CA THR A 128 -0.18 -4.81 12.12
C THR A 128 0.09 -5.49 10.80
N ASP A 129 -0.51 -6.65 10.61
CA ASP A 129 -0.73 -7.24 9.29
C ASP A 129 -2.19 -7.09 8.88
N VAL A 130 -2.45 -6.56 7.68
CA VAL A 130 -3.82 -6.39 7.16
C VAL A 130 -4.02 -7.22 5.90
N ASN A 131 -5.01 -8.11 5.92
CA ASN A 131 -5.52 -8.79 4.74
C ASN A 131 -6.60 -7.90 4.07
N TYR A 132 -6.16 -6.97 3.22
CA TYR A 132 -7.07 -6.08 2.51
C TYR A 132 -8.07 -6.81 1.61
N GLY A 133 -7.73 -8.02 1.14
CA GLY A 133 -8.66 -8.85 0.39
C GLY A 133 -9.85 -9.28 1.24
N ALA A 134 -9.60 -9.73 2.48
CA ALA A 134 -10.65 -10.08 3.43
C ALA A 134 -11.48 -8.85 3.82
N LEU A 135 -10.82 -7.75 4.19
CA LEU A 135 -11.49 -6.49 4.51
C LEU A 135 -12.41 -6.00 3.37
N THR A 136 -11.89 -5.99 2.14
CA THR A 136 -12.69 -5.57 0.96
C THR A 136 -13.90 -6.47 0.75
N ARG A 137 -13.76 -7.79 0.92
CA ARG A 137 -14.90 -8.73 0.80
C ARG A 137 -15.96 -8.47 1.86
N LYS A 138 -15.55 -8.21 3.12
CA LYS A 138 -16.47 -7.89 4.21
C LYS A 138 -17.20 -6.57 3.96
N MET A 139 -16.48 -5.52 3.57
CA MET A 139 -17.09 -4.22 3.22
C MET A 139 -18.03 -4.34 2.01
N ALA A 140 -17.64 -5.05 0.96
CA ALA A 140 -18.48 -5.26 -0.22
C ALA A 140 -19.74 -6.07 0.11
N LYS A 141 -19.63 -7.06 1.01
CA LYS A 141 -20.80 -7.80 1.50
C LYS A 141 -21.73 -6.88 2.29
N ASN A 142 -21.21 -6.08 3.22
CA ASN A 142 -22.00 -5.12 3.99
C ASN A 142 -22.74 -4.13 3.07
N LEU A 143 -22.06 -3.61 2.03
CA LEU A 143 -22.69 -2.74 1.03
C LEU A 143 -23.77 -3.46 0.22
N HIS A 144 -23.52 -4.71 -0.18
CA HIS A 144 -24.50 -5.51 -0.93
C HIS A 144 -25.78 -5.78 -0.12
N ASP A 145 -25.62 -5.96 1.20
CA ASP A 145 -26.75 -6.20 2.11
C ASP A 145 -27.49 -4.88 2.47
N SER A 146 -26.98 -3.73 2.04
CA SER A 146 -27.57 -2.41 2.27
C SER A 146 -28.64 -2.08 1.21
N SER A 147 -29.74 -1.47 1.65
CA SER A 147 -30.90 -1.15 0.76
C SER A 147 -30.63 -0.04 -0.26
N ASN A 148 -29.61 0.80 -0.03
CA ASN A 148 -29.32 1.99 -0.84
C ASN A 148 -28.14 1.80 -1.80
N VAL A 149 -27.54 0.61 -1.84
CA VAL A 149 -26.35 0.32 -2.64
C VAL A 149 -26.56 -0.96 -3.42
N GLU A 150 -26.27 -0.91 -4.71
CA GLU A 150 -26.26 -2.09 -5.57
C GLU A 150 -24.82 -2.47 -5.89
N VAL A 151 -24.39 -3.68 -5.52
CA VAL A 151 -23.07 -4.23 -5.82
C VAL A 151 -23.20 -5.32 -6.87
N GLN A 152 -22.72 -5.05 -8.08
CA GLN A 152 -22.78 -5.98 -9.20
C GLN A 152 -21.42 -6.66 -9.41
N TYR A 153 -21.34 -7.97 -9.11
CA TYR A 153 -20.16 -8.79 -9.39
C TYR A 153 -20.17 -9.30 -10.83
N ASN A 154 -18.97 -9.57 -11.37
CA ASN A 154 -18.78 -10.04 -12.75
C ASN A 154 -19.30 -9.07 -13.82
N HIS A 155 -19.38 -7.80 -13.49
CA HIS A 155 -19.73 -6.72 -14.43
C HIS A 155 -18.49 -5.85 -14.70
N GLU A 156 -18.26 -5.56 -15.96
CA GLU A 156 -17.12 -4.76 -16.44
C GLU A 156 -17.64 -3.50 -17.13
N VAL A 157 -17.20 -2.35 -16.63
CA VAL A 157 -17.41 -1.09 -17.37
C VAL A 157 -16.54 -1.10 -18.60
N VAL A 158 -17.16 -1.02 -19.78
CA VAL A 158 -16.48 -1.12 -21.06
C VAL A 158 -16.35 0.19 -21.79
N ASP A 159 -17.24 1.17 -21.53
CA ASP A 159 -17.22 2.48 -22.16
C ASP A 159 -18.00 3.53 -21.38
N PHE A 160 -17.78 4.81 -21.72
CA PHE A 160 -18.51 5.97 -21.20
C PHE A 160 -18.89 6.93 -22.34
N GLU A 161 -20.02 7.59 -22.19
CA GLU A 161 -20.48 8.65 -23.10
C GLU A 161 -21.07 9.81 -22.28
N ARG A 162 -20.65 11.04 -22.58
CA ARG A 162 -21.23 12.24 -21.95
C ARG A 162 -22.49 12.62 -22.70
N LEU A 163 -23.59 12.62 -22.01
CA LEU A 163 -24.92 12.96 -22.59
C LEU A 163 -25.15 14.50 -22.59
N SER A 164 -26.04 14.95 -23.46
CA SER A 164 -26.40 16.37 -23.57
C SER A 164 -27.06 16.94 -22.30
N ASN A 165 -27.65 16.10 -21.46
CA ASN A 165 -28.23 16.49 -20.17
C ASN A 165 -27.20 16.58 -19.03
N GLY A 166 -25.90 16.43 -19.33
CA GLY A 166 -24.84 16.48 -18.35
C GLY A 166 -24.59 15.19 -17.60
N LYS A 167 -25.34 14.13 -17.84
CA LYS A 167 -25.11 12.81 -17.23
C LYS A 167 -24.11 11.98 -18.02
N TRP A 168 -23.60 10.92 -17.37
CA TRP A 168 -22.77 9.90 -18.00
C TRP A 168 -23.61 8.67 -18.34
N LEU A 169 -23.50 8.18 -19.58
CA LEU A 169 -23.96 6.87 -19.98
C LEU A 169 -22.80 5.89 -19.81
N VAL A 170 -22.98 4.91 -18.94
CA VAL A 170 -21.99 3.89 -18.63
C VAL A 170 -22.38 2.60 -19.32
N LYS A 171 -21.51 2.07 -20.20
CA LYS A 171 -21.73 0.77 -20.86
C LYS A 171 -21.09 -0.33 -20.01
N ILE A 172 -21.91 -1.29 -19.61
CA ILE A 172 -21.54 -2.33 -18.66
C ILE A 172 -21.74 -3.70 -19.32
N LYS A 173 -20.70 -4.52 -19.30
CA LYS A 173 -20.73 -5.89 -19.82
C LYS A 173 -20.84 -6.89 -18.68
N ASN A 174 -21.86 -7.74 -18.73
CA ASN A 174 -21.93 -8.92 -17.88
C ASN A 174 -20.93 -9.98 -18.38
N ARG A 175 -19.95 -10.32 -17.57
CA ARG A 175 -18.89 -11.26 -17.96
C ARG A 175 -19.31 -12.73 -17.96
N ASN A 176 -20.46 -13.05 -17.37
CA ASN A 176 -21.00 -14.41 -17.37
C ASN A 176 -21.80 -14.68 -18.63
N THR A 177 -22.62 -13.72 -19.09
CA THR A 177 -23.51 -13.88 -20.26
C THR A 177 -22.94 -13.23 -21.52
N GLY A 178 -22.08 -12.24 -21.39
CA GLY A 178 -21.56 -11.43 -22.49
C GLY A 178 -22.44 -10.25 -22.88
N ASP A 179 -23.63 -10.12 -22.29
CA ASP A 179 -24.56 -9.03 -22.56
C ASP A 179 -24.01 -7.68 -22.15
N VAL A 180 -24.34 -6.66 -22.92
CA VAL A 180 -24.01 -5.27 -22.64
C VAL A 180 -25.28 -4.49 -22.39
N PHE A 181 -25.32 -3.75 -21.28
CA PHE A 181 -26.42 -2.84 -20.95
C PHE A 181 -25.86 -1.47 -20.58
N GLU A 182 -26.72 -0.50 -20.47
CA GLU A 182 -26.38 0.91 -20.23
C GLU A 182 -27.03 1.40 -18.94
N HIS A 183 -26.29 2.24 -18.21
CA HIS A 183 -26.75 2.90 -16.99
C HIS A 183 -26.39 4.38 -17.04
N GLN A 184 -27.31 5.26 -16.59
CA GLN A 184 -27.03 6.69 -16.51
C GLN A 184 -26.70 7.09 -15.06
N THR A 185 -25.69 7.95 -14.92
CA THR A 185 -25.29 8.47 -13.62
C THR A 185 -24.85 9.93 -13.73
N ASP A 186 -24.98 10.68 -12.64
CA ASP A 186 -24.49 12.05 -12.53
C ASP A 186 -23.00 12.10 -12.23
N TYR A 187 -22.44 11.04 -11.60
CA TYR A 187 -21.09 11.03 -11.08
C TYR A 187 -20.39 9.67 -11.30
N LEU A 188 -19.11 9.73 -11.64
CA LEU A 188 -18.25 8.56 -11.83
C LEU A 188 -17.07 8.57 -10.85
N PHE A 189 -16.96 7.52 -10.04
CA PHE A 189 -15.73 7.23 -9.30
C PHE A 189 -15.00 6.04 -9.92
N ILE A 190 -13.80 6.27 -10.45
CA ILE A 190 -12.99 5.25 -11.11
C ILE A 190 -11.93 4.73 -10.14
N GLY A 191 -12.28 3.74 -9.33
CA GLY A 191 -11.41 3.04 -8.37
C GLY A 191 -10.90 1.69 -8.89
N ALA A 192 -10.49 1.61 -10.15
CA ALA A 192 -10.21 0.35 -10.84
C ALA A 192 -8.74 -0.15 -10.73
N GLY A 193 -7.95 0.42 -9.80
CA GLY A 193 -6.53 0.09 -9.65
C GLY A 193 -5.76 0.27 -10.96
N GLY A 194 -4.99 -0.72 -11.41
CA GLY A 194 -4.28 -0.63 -12.69
C GLY A 194 -5.17 -0.40 -13.92
N GLY A 195 -6.46 -0.71 -13.82
CA GLY A 195 -7.44 -0.43 -14.88
C GLY A 195 -7.97 1.02 -14.90
N ALA A 196 -7.61 1.84 -13.91
CA ALA A 196 -8.17 3.19 -13.81
C ALA A 196 -7.69 4.10 -14.95
N ILE A 197 -6.44 4.06 -15.36
CA ILE A 197 -5.92 4.88 -16.48
C ILE A 197 -6.68 4.60 -17.79
N PRO A 198 -6.82 3.34 -18.26
CA PRO A 198 -7.60 3.05 -19.46
C PRO A 198 -9.06 3.48 -19.38
N LEU A 199 -9.69 3.36 -18.22
CA LEU A 199 -11.08 3.82 -18.03
C LEU A 199 -11.16 5.35 -18.05
N LEU A 200 -10.24 6.03 -17.36
CA LEU A 200 -10.18 7.49 -17.37
C LEU A 200 -9.95 8.05 -18.79
N GLN A 201 -9.09 7.40 -19.58
CA GLN A 201 -8.89 7.78 -20.99
C GLN A 201 -10.18 7.66 -21.84
N LYS A 202 -11.07 6.72 -21.49
CA LYS A 202 -12.37 6.55 -22.18
C LYS A 202 -13.38 7.64 -21.89
N THR A 203 -13.30 8.30 -20.74
CA THR A 203 -14.15 9.45 -20.43
C THR A 203 -13.91 10.64 -21.34
N GLY A 204 -12.70 10.75 -21.92
CA GLY A 204 -12.33 11.84 -22.81
C GLY A 204 -12.12 13.19 -22.12
N ILE A 205 -12.14 13.26 -20.78
CA ILE A 205 -11.93 14.52 -20.04
C ILE A 205 -10.53 15.08 -20.31
N PRO A 206 -10.37 16.42 -20.33
CA PRO A 206 -9.06 17.04 -20.62
C PRO A 206 -7.94 16.59 -19.67
N GLU A 207 -8.26 16.39 -18.40
CA GLU A 207 -7.34 15.99 -17.33
C GLU A 207 -6.77 14.57 -17.52
N SER A 208 -7.41 13.76 -18.36
CA SER A 208 -6.90 12.43 -18.74
C SER A 208 -5.74 12.49 -19.74
N LYS A 209 -5.55 13.65 -20.41
CA LYS A 209 -4.48 13.83 -21.39
C LYS A 209 -3.14 13.90 -20.68
N HIS A 210 -2.07 13.50 -21.39
CA HIS A 210 -0.69 13.46 -20.86
C HIS A 210 -0.49 12.51 -19.67
N LEU A 211 -1.47 11.66 -19.35
CA LEU A 211 -1.31 10.59 -18.39
C LEU A 211 -0.91 9.29 -19.07
N GLY A 212 0.01 8.58 -18.45
CA GLY A 212 0.43 7.25 -18.86
C GLY A 212 0.59 6.31 -17.66
N GLY A 213 0.73 5.03 -17.94
CA GLY A 213 0.93 4.03 -16.92
C GLY A 213 2.28 3.35 -17.03
N PHE A 214 2.99 3.20 -15.92
CA PHE A 214 4.18 2.36 -15.79
C PHE A 214 3.83 1.12 -14.96
N PRO A 215 3.55 -0.03 -15.61
CA PRO A 215 3.10 -1.23 -14.93
C PRO A 215 4.26 -1.96 -14.24
N ILE A 216 4.18 -2.01 -12.92
CA ILE A 216 5.12 -2.76 -12.06
C ILE A 216 4.35 -3.83 -11.32
N SER A 217 4.94 -5.02 -11.19
CA SER A 217 4.46 -6.06 -10.28
C SER A 217 5.51 -6.40 -9.25
N GLY A 218 5.08 -6.93 -8.11
CA GLY A 218 5.96 -7.53 -7.12
C GLY A 218 5.92 -9.05 -7.26
N GLN A 219 7.07 -9.65 -7.32
CA GLN A 219 7.25 -11.07 -7.13
C GLN A 219 7.82 -11.30 -5.74
N PHE A 220 7.40 -12.36 -5.07
CA PHE A 220 7.90 -12.81 -3.78
C PHE A 220 8.31 -14.26 -3.85
N ILE A 221 9.06 -14.69 -2.86
CA ILE A 221 9.12 -16.09 -2.50
C ILE A 221 8.32 -16.29 -1.22
N ALA A 222 7.51 -17.35 -1.19
CA ALA A 222 6.66 -17.73 -0.08
C ALA A 222 7.19 -19.00 0.57
N CYS A 223 7.27 -19.02 1.90
CA CYS A 223 7.62 -20.21 2.65
C CYS A 223 6.46 -21.20 2.67
N THR A 224 6.76 -22.48 2.49
CA THR A 224 5.80 -23.59 2.52
C THR A 224 6.03 -24.53 3.70
N ASN A 225 7.13 -24.35 4.45
CA ASN A 225 7.49 -25.19 5.58
C ASN A 225 6.89 -24.61 6.89
N PRO A 226 5.92 -25.27 7.55
CA PRO A 226 5.31 -24.78 8.77
C PRO A 226 6.30 -24.56 9.91
N GLN A 227 7.32 -25.42 10.04
CA GLN A 227 8.33 -25.28 11.09
C GLN A 227 9.17 -23.99 10.96
N VAL A 228 9.43 -23.55 9.73
CA VAL A 228 10.10 -22.27 9.46
C VAL A 228 9.13 -21.10 9.71
N ILE A 229 7.87 -21.24 9.28
CA ILE A 229 6.84 -20.21 9.43
C ILE A 229 6.60 -19.87 10.91
N GLU A 230 6.58 -20.88 11.78
CA GLU A 230 6.32 -20.73 13.22
C GLU A 230 7.44 -19.96 13.94
N GLN A 231 8.65 -19.95 13.40
CA GLN A 231 9.81 -19.29 14.03
C GLN A 231 9.91 -17.79 13.75
N HIS A 232 9.02 -17.24 12.92
CA HIS A 232 9.06 -15.82 12.59
C HIS A 232 7.71 -15.16 12.79
N ASP A 233 7.65 -14.11 13.63
CA ASP A 233 6.41 -13.41 13.98
C ASP A 233 6.60 -11.90 13.95
N ALA A 234 7.07 -11.39 12.81
CA ALA A 234 7.33 -9.98 12.60
C ALA A 234 7.23 -9.60 11.10
N LYS A 235 7.14 -8.31 10.83
CA LYS A 235 7.47 -7.72 9.52
C LYS A 235 8.84 -7.09 9.62
N VAL A 236 9.81 -7.65 8.93
CA VAL A 236 11.21 -7.19 9.02
C VAL A 236 11.65 -6.58 7.70
N TYR A 237 11.86 -5.27 7.74
CA TYR A 237 12.31 -4.48 6.60
C TYR A 237 13.82 -4.28 6.63
N GLY A 238 14.47 -4.44 5.48
CA GLY A 238 15.83 -4.01 5.26
C GLY A 238 15.92 -2.54 4.87
N LYS A 239 17.01 -2.20 4.21
CA LYS A 239 17.19 -0.89 3.57
C LYS A 239 17.21 -1.08 2.05
N GLU A 240 16.64 -0.14 1.33
CA GLU A 240 16.69 -0.11 -0.12
C GLU A 240 18.13 0.03 -0.63
N PRO A 241 18.47 -0.61 -1.74
CA PRO A 241 19.72 -0.35 -2.43
C PRO A 241 19.78 1.13 -2.87
N PRO A 242 20.96 1.77 -2.84
CA PRO A 242 21.10 3.15 -3.29
C PRO A 242 20.57 3.38 -4.70
N GLY A 243 19.78 4.44 -4.89
CA GLY A 243 19.23 4.83 -6.19
C GLY A 243 18.01 4.00 -6.65
N THR A 244 17.47 3.12 -5.81
CA THR A 244 16.25 2.38 -6.12
C THR A 244 15.02 3.03 -5.47
N PRO A 245 13.82 2.88 -6.07
CA PRO A 245 12.61 3.43 -5.49
C PRO A 245 12.27 2.79 -4.13
N PRO A 246 11.64 3.54 -3.21
CA PRO A 246 11.29 3.04 -1.87
C PRO A 246 10.45 1.75 -1.85
N MET A 247 9.75 1.43 -2.94
CA MET A 247 8.95 0.21 -3.06
C MET A 247 9.77 -1.07 -3.22
N THR A 248 11.08 -0.96 -3.38
CA THR A 248 11.99 -2.10 -3.58
C THR A 248 12.66 -2.56 -2.29
N VAL A 249 12.30 -1.99 -1.14
CA VAL A 249 12.84 -2.39 0.16
C VAL A 249 12.59 -3.88 0.40
N PRO A 250 13.64 -4.69 0.51
CA PRO A 250 13.48 -6.10 0.80
C PRO A 250 12.94 -6.29 2.23
N HIS A 251 11.99 -7.20 2.39
CA HIS A 251 11.41 -7.51 3.68
C HIS A 251 11.02 -8.98 3.80
N LEU A 252 11.14 -9.50 5.01
CA LEU A 252 10.66 -10.83 5.40
C LEU A 252 9.47 -10.63 6.33
N ASP A 253 8.30 -10.97 5.84
CA ASP A 253 7.04 -10.69 6.53
C ASP A 253 6.27 -11.95 6.89
N THR A 254 5.88 -12.07 8.14
CA THR A 254 4.72 -12.89 8.50
C THR A 254 3.46 -12.27 7.92
N ARG A 255 2.63 -13.09 7.30
CA ARG A 255 1.34 -12.70 6.72
C ARG A 255 0.25 -13.67 7.13
N TYR A 256 -0.92 -13.10 7.43
CA TYR A 256 -2.13 -13.87 7.66
C TYR A 256 -3.05 -13.74 6.44
N ILE A 257 -3.19 -14.83 5.69
CA ILE A 257 -3.89 -14.83 4.41
C ILE A 257 -4.98 -15.88 4.42
N ASP A 258 -6.25 -15.42 4.43
CA ASP A 258 -7.43 -16.28 4.44
C ASP A 258 -7.40 -17.31 5.61
N GLY A 259 -6.92 -16.88 6.79
CA GLY A 259 -6.81 -17.69 8.01
C GLY A 259 -5.50 -18.46 8.16
N GLU A 260 -4.66 -18.50 7.14
CA GLU A 260 -3.37 -19.19 7.17
C GLU A 260 -2.20 -18.24 7.38
N ARG A 261 -1.28 -18.63 8.24
CA ARG A 261 -0.01 -17.94 8.45
C ARG A 261 1.01 -18.39 7.40
N THR A 262 1.74 -17.44 6.82
CA THR A 262 2.82 -17.70 5.85
C THR A 262 3.93 -16.68 6.00
N LEU A 263 5.12 -16.97 5.47
CA LEU A 263 6.19 -16.00 5.32
C LEU A 263 6.35 -15.62 3.86
N LEU A 264 6.48 -14.32 3.61
CA LEU A 264 6.81 -13.79 2.29
C LEU A 264 8.11 -13.00 2.35
N PHE A 265 9.01 -13.26 1.40
CA PHE A 265 10.21 -12.46 1.21
C PHE A 265 10.24 -11.81 -0.16
N GLY A 266 10.56 -10.54 -0.21
CA GLY A 266 10.61 -9.69 -1.40
C GLY A 266 10.37 -8.21 -1.04
N PRO A 267 9.86 -7.38 -1.96
CA PRO A 267 9.48 -7.71 -3.32
C PRO A 267 10.67 -7.76 -4.28
N PHE A 268 10.56 -8.59 -5.28
CA PHE A 268 11.36 -8.51 -6.49
C PHE A 268 10.55 -7.78 -7.54
N ALA A 269 11.09 -6.70 -8.10
CA ALA A 269 10.37 -5.91 -9.09
C ALA A 269 10.21 -6.74 -10.38
N ASN A 270 9.03 -6.72 -10.93
CA ASN A 270 8.74 -7.33 -12.22
C ASN A 270 7.95 -6.32 -13.05
N ILE A 271 8.43 -5.97 -14.22
CA ILE A 271 7.73 -5.14 -15.19
C ILE A 271 7.09 -6.00 -16.27
N GLY A 272 6.01 -5.54 -16.83
CA GLY A 272 5.36 -6.24 -17.93
C GLY A 272 4.18 -5.43 -18.47
N PRO A 273 3.68 -5.74 -19.66
CA PRO A 273 2.70 -4.90 -20.33
C PRO A 273 1.28 -4.97 -19.75
N LYS A 274 1.01 -5.88 -18.82
CA LYS A 274 -0.31 -6.03 -18.19
C LYS A 274 -0.51 -5.01 -17.08
N PHE A 275 -1.62 -4.33 -17.06
CA PHE A 275 -2.02 -3.40 -16.01
C PHE A 275 -2.69 -4.10 -14.81
N LEU A 276 -3.34 -5.22 -15.06
CA LEU A 276 -4.00 -6.05 -14.04
C LEU A 276 -3.43 -7.48 -14.07
N LYS A 277 -3.52 -8.20 -12.95
CA LYS A 277 -3.03 -9.59 -12.85
C LYS A 277 -3.63 -10.49 -13.94
N PHE A 278 -4.91 -10.29 -14.23
CA PHE A 278 -5.65 -11.00 -15.27
C PHE A 278 -5.95 -10.13 -16.51
N GLY A 279 -5.15 -9.05 -16.69
CA GLY A 279 -5.23 -8.16 -17.84
C GLY A 279 -4.59 -8.75 -19.09
N SER A 280 -4.62 -7.94 -20.15
CA SER A 280 -4.04 -8.28 -21.45
C SER A 280 -2.58 -7.86 -21.56
N ASN A 281 -1.76 -8.60 -22.31
CA ASN A 281 -0.43 -8.16 -22.69
C ASN A 281 -0.44 -6.91 -23.61
N LEU A 282 -1.61 -6.49 -24.05
CA LEU A 282 -1.81 -5.29 -24.85
C LEU A 282 -2.22 -4.06 -24.02
N ASP A 283 -2.36 -4.18 -22.69
CA ASP A 283 -2.88 -3.07 -21.87
C ASP A 283 -2.00 -1.83 -21.97
N LEU A 284 -0.67 -1.97 -21.82
CA LEU A 284 0.27 -0.88 -21.97
C LEU A 284 0.19 -0.24 -23.37
N PHE A 285 0.23 -1.05 -24.42
CA PHE A 285 0.20 -0.57 -25.79
C PHE A 285 -1.11 0.15 -26.13
N ARG A 286 -2.25 -0.34 -25.64
CA ARG A 286 -3.57 0.29 -25.81
C ARG A 286 -3.71 1.60 -25.05
N SER A 287 -2.92 1.80 -23.99
CA SER A 287 -2.91 3.04 -23.21
C SER A 287 -2.08 4.15 -23.85
N VAL A 288 -1.23 3.83 -24.85
CA VAL A 288 -0.48 4.80 -25.63
C VAL A 288 -1.41 5.49 -26.62
N LYS A 289 -1.46 6.82 -26.54
CA LYS A 289 -2.31 7.69 -27.36
C LYS A 289 -1.47 8.80 -27.98
N PRO A 290 -1.90 9.40 -29.10
CA PRO A 290 -1.17 10.53 -29.71
C PRO A 290 -0.86 11.67 -28.74
N TYR A 291 -1.74 11.91 -27.78
CA TYR A 291 -1.63 13.01 -26.81
C TYR A 291 -0.72 12.69 -25.61
N ASN A 292 -0.35 11.43 -25.35
CA ASN A 292 0.52 11.07 -24.22
C ASN A 292 1.87 10.45 -24.65
N ILE A 293 2.10 10.20 -25.94
CA ILE A 293 3.31 9.54 -26.43
C ILE A 293 4.59 10.32 -26.08
N SER A 294 4.55 11.66 -26.14
CA SER A 294 5.70 12.50 -25.78
C SER A 294 6.04 12.40 -24.30
N THR A 295 5.04 12.35 -23.44
CA THR A 295 5.17 12.16 -21.99
C THR A 295 5.78 10.80 -21.67
N LEU A 296 5.29 9.73 -22.32
CA LEU A 296 5.81 8.37 -22.15
C LEU A 296 7.26 8.23 -22.63
N LEU A 297 7.61 8.81 -23.76
CA LEU A 297 8.99 8.81 -24.28
C LEU A 297 9.93 9.58 -23.33
N ALA A 298 9.50 10.75 -22.84
CA ALA A 298 10.28 11.51 -21.86
C ALA A 298 10.51 10.72 -20.57
N ALA A 299 9.49 10.02 -20.08
CA ALA A 299 9.61 9.15 -18.92
C ALA A 299 10.60 8.00 -19.16
N ALA A 300 10.54 7.36 -20.31
CA ALA A 300 11.46 6.27 -20.66
C ALA A 300 12.93 6.75 -20.68
N ILE A 301 13.19 7.91 -21.27
CA ILE A 301 14.54 8.49 -21.34
C ILE A 301 15.06 8.88 -19.95
N LYS A 302 14.23 9.55 -19.14
CA LYS A 302 14.62 10.02 -17.80
C LYS A 302 14.87 8.86 -16.81
N ASN A 303 14.20 7.73 -16.99
CA ASN A 303 14.21 6.63 -16.04
C ASN A 303 14.92 5.37 -16.55
N VAL A 304 15.88 5.52 -17.46
CA VAL A 304 16.70 4.40 -17.98
C VAL A 304 17.30 3.55 -16.86
N PRO A 305 17.88 4.10 -15.76
CA PRO A 305 18.41 3.29 -14.68
C PRO A 305 17.34 2.43 -13.99
N LEU A 306 16.14 3.00 -13.77
CA LEU A 306 15.00 2.28 -13.19
C LEU A 306 14.50 1.16 -14.10
N ILE A 307 14.42 1.42 -15.40
CA ILE A 307 14.01 0.43 -16.39
C ILE A 307 15.03 -0.73 -16.42
N LYS A 308 16.33 -0.42 -16.46
CA LYS A 308 17.41 -1.41 -16.43
C LYS A 308 17.32 -2.27 -15.16
N TYR A 309 17.24 -1.62 -13.98
CA TYR A 309 17.05 -2.33 -12.71
C TYR A 309 15.83 -3.26 -12.76
N SER A 310 14.72 -2.78 -13.29
CA SER A 310 13.49 -3.57 -13.38
C SER A 310 13.62 -4.76 -14.34
N ILE A 311 14.36 -4.60 -15.43
CA ILE A 311 14.66 -5.71 -16.37
C ILE A 311 15.55 -6.76 -15.66
N ASP A 312 16.59 -6.33 -14.95
CA ASP A 312 17.47 -7.23 -14.19
C ASP A 312 16.67 -8.03 -13.14
N GLN A 313 15.65 -7.42 -12.54
CA GLN A 313 14.75 -8.12 -11.61
C GLN A 313 13.80 -9.11 -12.31
N VAL A 314 13.33 -8.81 -13.53
CA VAL A 314 12.44 -9.71 -14.29
C VAL A 314 13.12 -11.02 -14.67
N ILE A 315 14.41 -10.96 -14.99
CA ILE A 315 15.20 -12.14 -15.36
C ILE A 315 15.77 -12.88 -14.15
N MET A 316 15.52 -12.37 -12.92
CA MET A 316 16.01 -13.02 -11.71
C MET A 316 15.38 -14.40 -11.52
N THR A 317 16.21 -15.41 -11.40
CA THR A 317 15.80 -16.78 -11.15
C THR A 317 15.35 -16.99 -9.70
N LYS A 318 14.69 -18.11 -9.40
CA LYS A 318 14.39 -18.51 -8.02
C LYS A 318 15.66 -18.55 -7.18
N GLU A 319 16.76 -19.06 -7.72
CA GLU A 319 18.07 -19.08 -7.05
C GLU A 319 18.55 -17.67 -6.69
N GLY A 320 18.42 -16.70 -7.60
CA GLY A 320 18.71 -15.30 -7.32
C GLY A 320 17.88 -14.76 -6.16
N CYS A 321 16.56 -15.03 -6.16
CA CYS A 321 15.68 -14.65 -5.06
C CYS A 321 16.10 -15.30 -3.73
N MET A 322 16.48 -16.57 -3.74
CA MET A 322 16.96 -17.30 -2.56
C MET A 322 18.28 -16.72 -2.04
N ASN A 323 19.20 -16.33 -2.91
CA ASN A 323 20.44 -15.69 -2.50
C ASN A 323 20.19 -14.33 -1.81
N HIS A 324 19.18 -13.57 -2.26
CA HIS A 324 18.73 -12.38 -1.55
C HIS A 324 18.11 -12.72 -0.19
N LEU A 325 17.24 -13.76 -0.11
CA LEU A 325 16.67 -14.20 1.16
C LEU A 325 17.77 -14.60 2.16
N ARG A 326 18.81 -15.30 1.73
CA ARG A 326 19.92 -15.71 2.61
C ARG A 326 20.70 -14.52 3.19
N THR A 327 20.54 -13.33 2.67
CA THR A 327 21.05 -12.12 3.33
C THR A 327 20.25 -11.77 4.59
N PHE A 328 18.96 -12.16 4.64
CA PHE A 328 18.06 -12.01 5.79
C PHE A 328 18.03 -13.27 6.68
N TYR A 329 17.83 -14.42 6.09
CA TYR A 329 17.80 -15.72 6.75
C TYR A 329 18.89 -16.63 6.13
N PRO A 330 20.08 -16.73 6.75
CA PRO A 330 21.22 -17.48 6.18
C PRO A 330 20.93 -18.96 5.92
N GLU A 331 20.19 -19.61 6.81
CA GLU A 331 19.87 -21.04 6.77
C GLU A 331 18.68 -21.40 5.84
N ALA A 332 18.20 -20.44 5.02
CA ALA A 332 17.08 -20.68 4.10
C ALA A 332 17.41 -21.78 3.08
N ARG A 333 16.56 -22.81 3.01
CA ARG A 333 16.67 -23.93 2.09
C ARG A 333 15.76 -23.74 0.88
N ASP A 334 16.22 -24.10 -0.31
CA ASP A 334 15.47 -23.88 -1.57
C ASP A 334 14.14 -24.64 -1.62
N GLU A 335 14.07 -25.82 -1.01
CA GLU A 335 12.87 -26.67 -0.98
C GLU A 335 11.72 -26.04 -0.18
N ASP A 336 12.01 -25.21 0.82
CA ASP A 336 11.00 -24.59 1.71
C ASP A 336 10.31 -23.38 1.07
N TRP A 337 10.78 -22.90 -0.08
CA TRP A 337 10.31 -21.65 -0.69
C TRP A 337 9.86 -21.83 -2.14
N GLN A 338 8.81 -21.12 -2.50
CA GLN A 338 8.28 -21.10 -3.86
C GLN A 338 8.00 -19.69 -4.35
N LEU A 339 8.08 -19.48 -5.67
CA LEU A 339 7.75 -18.20 -6.28
C LEU A 339 6.27 -17.87 -6.10
N TYR A 340 6.01 -16.63 -5.69
CA TYR A 340 4.67 -16.11 -5.50
C TYR A 340 4.51 -14.77 -6.21
N THR A 341 3.60 -14.68 -7.16
CA THR A 341 3.30 -13.44 -7.87
C THR A 341 2.22 -12.67 -7.12
N ALA A 342 2.58 -11.50 -6.63
CA ALA A 342 1.66 -10.56 -6.02
C ALA A 342 0.79 -9.83 -7.08
N GLY A 343 0.10 -8.79 -6.67
CA GLY A 343 -0.68 -7.93 -7.56
C GLY A 343 0.19 -7.12 -8.52
N LYS A 344 -0.45 -6.48 -9.49
CA LYS A 344 0.18 -5.51 -10.39
C LYS A 344 -0.16 -4.10 -9.91
N ARG A 345 0.77 -3.19 -10.14
CA ARG A 345 0.63 -1.75 -9.90
C ARG A 345 0.85 -1.02 -11.19
N VAL A 346 0.19 0.10 -11.34
CA VAL A 346 0.44 1.01 -12.45
C VAL A 346 0.76 2.37 -11.86
N GLN A 347 2.05 2.74 -11.89
CA GLN A 347 2.47 4.08 -11.49
C GLN A 347 2.06 5.08 -12.55
N VAL A 348 1.68 6.26 -12.11
CA VAL A 348 1.26 7.32 -13.01
C VAL A 348 2.48 7.99 -13.62
N ILE A 349 2.47 8.13 -14.94
CA ILE A 349 3.39 9.01 -15.66
C ILE A 349 2.60 10.25 -16.05
N LYS A 350 3.11 11.43 -15.71
CA LYS A 350 2.48 12.71 -16.01
C LYS A 350 3.50 13.80 -16.33
N ASP A 351 3.02 14.87 -16.91
CA ASP A 351 3.79 16.11 -17.04
C ASP A 351 3.48 17.00 -15.82
N THR A 352 4.50 17.64 -15.25
CA THR A 352 4.36 18.56 -14.12
C THR A 352 5.18 19.82 -14.39
N GLU A 353 4.76 20.96 -13.83
CA GLU A 353 5.52 22.22 -13.92
C GLU A 353 6.89 22.09 -13.29
N GLU A 354 6.96 21.49 -12.12
CA GLU A 354 8.17 21.32 -11.32
C GLU A 354 9.18 20.34 -11.95
N ASN A 355 8.69 19.15 -12.38
CA ASN A 355 9.55 18.05 -12.84
C ASN A 355 9.58 17.92 -14.38
N GLY A 356 8.81 18.76 -15.09
CA GLY A 356 8.67 18.74 -16.55
C GLY A 356 7.99 17.48 -17.08
N LYS A 357 8.21 17.19 -18.37
CA LYS A 357 7.57 16.05 -19.05
C LYS A 357 8.06 14.71 -18.54
N GLY A 358 7.14 13.75 -18.42
CA GLY A 358 7.46 12.35 -18.17
C GLY A 358 7.92 12.07 -16.75
N PHE A 359 7.33 12.75 -15.75
CA PHE A 359 7.57 12.44 -14.35
C PHE A 359 6.81 11.17 -13.94
N ILE A 360 7.48 10.23 -13.25
CA ILE A 360 6.83 9.06 -12.65
C ILE A 360 6.41 9.43 -11.24
N GLN A 361 5.11 9.55 -11.04
CA GLN A 361 4.52 9.82 -9.74
C GLN A 361 4.48 8.54 -8.91
N PHE A 362 5.21 8.53 -7.79
CA PHE A 362 5.11 7.48 -6.79
C PHE A 362 4.07 7.89 -5.73
N GLY A 363 3.15 6.98 -5.44
CA GLY A 363 2.07 7.23 -4.50
C GLY A 363 0.70 7.22 -5.18
N THR A 364 -0.28 7.71 -4.43
CA THR A 364 -1.66 7.83 -4.90
C THR A 364 -1.87 9.18 -5.57
N GLU A 365 -2.57 9.18 -6.68
CA GLU A 365 -2.94 10.38 -7.44
C GLU A 365 -4.45 10.40 -7.62
N VAL A 366 -5.07 11.53 -7.31
CA VAL A 366 -6.50 11.77 -7.51
C VAL A 366 -6.67 12.74 -8.67
N VAL A 367 -7.34 12.31 -9.73
CA VAL A 367 -7.64 13.12 -10.90
C VAL A 367 -9.13 13.43 -10.94
N ASN A 368 -9.48 14.70 -10.90
CA ASN A 368 -10.84 15.22 -11.02
C ASN A 368 -11.05 15.85 -12.38
N SER A 369 -12.28 15.71 -12.94
CA SER A 369 -12.75 16.60 -14.01
C SER A 369 -13.04 17.99 -13.47
N GLU A 370 -12.91 19.01 -14.31
CA GLU A 370 -13.19 20.41 -13.96
C GLU A 370 -14.66 20.60 -13.48
N ASP A 371 -15.59 19.84 -14.05
CA ASP A 371 -17.02 19.86 -13.69
C ASP A 371 -17.37 18.96 -12.49
N HIS A 372 -16.38 18.38 -11.82
CA HIS A 372 -16.54 17.48 -10.67
C HIS A 372 -17.40 16.24 -10.92
N SER A 373 -17.69 15.87 -12.16
CA SER A 373 -18.53 14.71 -12.49
C SER A 373 -17.75 13.40 -12.60
N VAL A 374 -16.41 13.46 -12.70
CA VAL A 374 -15.53 12.30 -12.77
C VAL A 374 -14.40 12.45 -11.79
N ILE A 375 -14.14 11.42 -11.03
CA ILE A 375 -12.92 11.29 -10.24
C ILE A 375 -12.27 9.93 -10.47
N ALA A 376 -10.96 9.90 -10.63
CA ALA A 376 -10.21 8.67 -10.77
C ALA A 376 -9.10 8.60 -9.73
N LEU A 377 -9.00 7.44 -9.09
CA LEU A 377 -7.91 7.11 -8.18
C LEU A 377 -6.85 6.34 -8.96
N LEU A 378 -5.66 6.95 -9.09
CA LEU A 378 -4.53 6.41 -9.83
C LEU A 378 -3.35 6.15 -8.89
N GLY A 379 -2.40 5.29 -9.31
CA GLY A 379 -1.27 4.88 -8.47
C GLY A 379 -1.71 3.92 -7.36
N GLU A 380 -0.82 3.51 -6.47
CA GLU A 380 -1.19 2.44 -5.54
C GLU A 380 -0.45 2.35 -4.20
N SER A 381 0.50 3.18 -3.88
CA SER A 381 1.23 2.99 -2.62
C SER A 381 1.59 4.31 -1.96
N PRO A 382 1.12 4.53 -0.73
CA PRO A 382 0.55 3.60 0.28
C PRO A 382 -0.98 3.42 0.25
N GLY A 383 -1.63 3.49 -0.89
CA GLY A 383 -3.06 3.60 -1.12
C GLY A 383 -4.03 2.77 -0.27
N ALA A 384 -3.68 1.55 0.15
CA ALA A 384 -4.64 0.72 0.90
C ALA A 384 -4.71 1.09 2.38
N SER A 385 -3.58 1.36 3.02
CA SER A 385 -3.53 1.79 4.42
C SER A 385 -4.07 3.21 4.63
N THR A 386 -4.04 4.02 3.60
CA THR A 386 -4.49 5.42 3.59
C THR A 386 -5.81 5.63 2.86
N SER A 387 -6.47 4.55 2.45
CA SER A 387 -7.66 4.60 1.59
C SER A 387 -8.82 5.39 2.18
N VAL A 388 -8.99 5.38 3.49
CA VAL A 388 -10.05 6.14 4.16
C VAL A 388 -9.78 7.65 4.07
N SER A 389 -8.53 8.08 4.30
CA SER A 389 -8.16 9.49 4.13
C SER A 389 -8.36 9.96 2.68
N VAL A 390 -8.00 9.11 1.71
CA VAL A 390 -8.26 9.42 0.30
C VAL A 390 -9.76 9.49 0.00
N ALA A 391 -10.56 8.60 0.59
CA ALA A 391 -12.03 8.65 0.43
C ALA A 391 -12.63 9.92 1.01
N LEU A 392 -12.14 10.39 2.18
CA LEU A 392 -12.56 11.68 2.76
C LEU A 392 -12.19 12.84 1.84
N GLU A 393 -10.96 12.88 1.32
CA GLU A 393 -10.51 13.89 0.36
C GLU A 393 -11.40 13.92 -0.89
N VAL A 394 -11.79 12.74 -1.41
CA VAL A 394 -12.72 12.62 -2.54
C VAL A 394 -14.07 13.23 -2.21
N LEU A 395 -14.63 12.93 -1.03
CA LEU A 395 -15.93 13.47 -0.61
C LEU A 395 -15.87 15.00 -0.45
N GLU A 396 -14.86 15.52 0.22
CA GLU A 396 -14.69 16.94 0.48
C GLU A 396 -14.51 17.77 -0.79
N ARG A 397 -13.72 17.26 -1.75
CA ARG A 397 -13.45 17.96 -3.01
C ARG A 397 -14.63 17.98 -3.98
N ASN A 398 -15.41 16.88 -4.02
CA ASN A 398 -16.45 16.72 -5.05
C ASN A 398 -17.86 17.01 -4.55
N PHE A 399 -18.05 17.06 -3.24
CA PHE A 399 -19.35 17.28 -2.62
C PHE A 399 -19.27 18.29 -1.48
N PRO A 400 -18.62 19.47 -1.69
CA PRO A 400 -18.42 20.46 -0.64
C PRO A 400 -19.71 20.94 -0.01
N GLU A 401 -20.82 21.00 -0.78
CA GLU A 401 -22.13 21.41 -0.31
C GLU A 401 -22.75 20.44 0.70
N TYR A 402 -22.38 19.17 0.69
CA TYR A 402 -22.88 18.16 1.62
C TYR A 402 -21.95 17.92 2.81
N THR A 403 -20.73 18.43 2.78
CA THR A 403 -19.70 18.14 3.80
C THR A 403 -20.17 18.53 5.21
N SER A 404 -20.87 19.66 5.33
CA SER A 404 -21.43 20.12 6.62
C SER A 404 -22.45 19.14 7.19
N ASP A 405 -23.33 18.60 6.35
CA ASP A 405 -24.39 17.67 6.75
C ASP A 405 -23.83 16.29 7.12
N TRP A 406 -22.75 15.88 6.43
CA TRP A 406 -22.09 14.60 6.66
C TRP A 406 -21.13 14.61 7.85
N LYS A 407 -20.63 15.77 8.24
CA LYS A 407 -19.62 15.91 9.31
C LYS A 407 -19.97 15.20 10.61
N PRO A 408 -21.22 15.24 11.14
CA PRO A 408 -21.58 14.50 12.36
C PRO A 408 -21.40 13.01 12.19
N LYS A 409 -21.84 12.45 11.04
CA LYS A 409 -21.70 11.03 10.75
C LYS A 409 -20.25 10.60 10.50
N ILE A 410 -19.47 11.43 9.82
CA ILE A 410 -18.03 11.18 9.64
C ILE A 410 -17.32 11.19 10.98
N LYS A 411 -17.62 12.13 11.90
CA LYS A 411 -17.04 12.16 13.26
C LYS A 411 -17.48 10.96 14.13
N GLU A 412 -18.65 10.42 13.91
CA GLU A 412 -19.08 9.16 14.56
C GLU A 412 -18.18 7.98 14.12
N MET A 413 -17.89 7.89 12.82
CA MET A 413 -17.06 6.83 12.25
C MET A 413 -15.55 7.05 12.48
N ILE A 414 -15.12 8.31 12.48
CA ILE A 414 -13.73 8.74 12.56
C ILE A 414 -13.66 9.88 13.57
N PRO A 415 -13.57 9.59 14.88
CA PRO A 415 -13.61 10.61 15.94
C PRO A 415 -12.57 11.73 15.80
N SER A 416 -11.42 11.46 15.17
CA SER A 416 -10.39 12.48 14.92
C SER A 416 -10.63 13.33 13.66
N TYR A 417 -11.75 13.16 12.96
CA TYR A 417 -12.00 13.91 11.73
C TYR A 417 -11.98 15.43 11.96
N GLY A 418 -11.12 16.12 11.21
CA GLY A 418 -10.88 17.55 11.31
C GLY A 418 -9.92 17.96 12.44
N GLU A 419 -9.28 17.00 13.09
CA GLU A 419 -8.28 17.21 14.16
C GLU A 419 -7.00 16.46 13.80
N SER A 420 -5.84 17.01 14.16
CA SER A 420 -4.55 16.39 13.86
C SER A 420 -4.08 15.51 15.01
N LEU A 421 -3.85 14.23 14.72
CA LEU A 421 -3.23 13.30 15.67
C LEU A 421 -1.71 13.53 15.81
N ILE A 422 -1.11 14.26 14.87
CA ILE A 422 0.30 14.65 14.92
C ILE A 422 0.52 15.71 16.00
N ASN A 423 -0.44 16.64 16.11
CA ASN A 423 -0.32 17.80 16.99
C ASN A 423 -1.01 17.63 18.36
N ASP A 424 -1.86 16.61 18.51
CA ASP A 424 -2.57 16.31 19.75
C ASP A 424 -2.23 14.90 20.27
N GLU A 425 -1.26 14.82 21.17
CA GLU A 425 -0.83 13.57 21.78
C GLU A 425 -1.93 12.90 22.59
N GLN A 426 -2.75 13.65 23.32
CA GLN A 426 -3.80 13.08 24.17
C GLN A 426 -4.88 12.43 23.30
N LEU A 427 -5.30 13.13 22.25
CA LEU A 427 -6.24 12.61 21.27
C LEU A 427 -5.66 11.36 20.58
N MET A 428 -4.42 11.42 20.13
CA MET A 428 -3.73 10.28 19.48
C MET A 428 -3.70 9.04 20.37
N ARG A 429 -3.30 9.17 21.64
CA ARG A 429 -3.26 8.06 22.60
C ARG A 429 -4.67 7.49 22.86
N LYS A 430 -5.66 8.36 23.03
CA LYS A 430 -7.08 7.95 23.19
C LYS A 430 -7.57 7.16 21.99
N ILE A 431 -7.31 7.65 20.77
CA ILE A 431 -7.71 6.99 19.52
C ILE A 431 -7.03 5.63 19.37
N ARG A 432 -5.72 5.55 19.59
CA ARG A 432 -4.98 4.27 19.52
C ARG A 432 -5.51 3.23 20.50
N LYS A 433 -5.79 3.63 21.73
CA LYS A 433 -6.37 2.73 22.71
C LYS A 433 -7.73 2.21 22.24
N GLN A 434 -8.63 3.10 21.82
CA GLN A 434 -9.95 2.72 21.35
C GLN A 434 -9.88 1.81 20.11
N THR A 435 -9.11 2.17 19.10
CA THR A 435 -8.99 1.35 17.88
C THR A 435 -8.34 0.01 18.14
N SER A 436 -7.43 -0.08 19.11
CA SER A 436 -6.83 -1.36 19.53
C SER A 436 -7.84 -2.26 20.23
N GLU A 437 -8.73 -1.69 21.02
CA GLU A 437 -9.84 -2.43 21.66
C GLU A 437 -10.86 -2.88 20.60
N ASP A 438 -11.33 -1.97 19.74
CA ASP A 438 -12.36 -2.23 18.71
C ASP A 438 -11.88 -3.26 17.66
N LEU A 439 -10.59 -3.32 17.37
CA LEU A 439 -9.96 -4.23 16.39
C LEU A 439 -9.22 -5.41 17.04
N GLU A 440 -9.30 -5.57 18.35
CA GLU A 440 -8.64 -6.63 19.13
C GLU A 440 -7.11 -6.69 18.98
N LEU A 441 -6.42 -5.56 18.78
CA LEU A 441 -5.00 -5.53 18.47
C LEU A 441 -4.07 -5.59 19.68
N GLY A 442 -4.61 -5.40 20.88
CA GLY A 442 -3.83 -5.12 22.08
C GLY A 442 -3.32 -3.66 22.07
N TYR A 443 -3.24 -3.06 23.23
CA TYR A 443 -2.73 -1.69 23.39
C TYR A 443 -1.50 -1.68 24.28
N TYR A 444 -0.42 -1.10 23.79
CA TYR A 444 0.80 -0.91 24.56
C TYR A 444 0.76 0.45 25.25
N ASP A 445 0.76 0.45 26.58
CA ASP A 445 0.80 1.67 27.40
C ASP A 445 2.17 1.80 28.05
N LYS A 446 3.01 2.70 27.52
CA LYS A 446 4.35 2.96 28.05
C LYS A 446 4.34 3.49 29.51
N ALA A 447 3.23 4.12 29.93
CA ALA A 447 3.08 4.63 31.28
C ALA A 447 2.93 3.53 32.34
N LYS A 448 2.76 2.28 31.93
CA LYS A 448 2.62 1.12 32.83
C LYS A 448 3.91 0.29 33.00
N LYS A 449 5.01 0.70 32.38
CA LYS A 449 6.37 0.20 32.65
C LYS A 449 7.14 1.22 33.50
#